data_58109e5468fb8837c3e49709b031ca3b
#
_entry.id   58109e5468fb8837c3e49709b031ca3b
#
_cell.length_a   1.000
_cell.length_b   1.000
_cell.length_c   1.000
_cell.angle_alpha   90.00
_cell.angle_beta   90.00
_cell.angle_gamma   90.00
#
_symmetry.space_group_name_H-M   'P 1'
#
loop_
_entity.id
_entity.type
_entity.pdbx_description
1 polymer ?
#
loop_
_entity_poly.entity_id
_entity_poly.type
_entity_poly.pdbx_seq_one_letter_code
_entity_poly.pdbx_strand_id
1 'polypeptide(L)'
;MLSLSIATPGTAAIFRRGTASSTSTSSSFHGVRIQQQVSARVPAAAAAVVSSSRKPAVVMMSKREAELKEIRSKTTEQLQEEVVDLKGELFMLRLQKSARNEFKSSDFRRMKKQVARMLTVKREREIKEGIKKRLSRKLDRQWKKSIVPRPPPSLKKLQEEEAAEEAAEAAKSA
;
A
#
# COMPACT_ATOMS: atom_id res chain seq x y z
N MET A 1 -50.30 -44.64 -14.43
CA MET A 1 -51.08 -44.12 -13.28
C MET A 1 -50.55 -42.74 -12.91
N LEU A 2 -51.44 -41.77 -13.05
CA LEU A 2 -51.34 -40.40 -12.54
C LEU A 2 -50.11 -39.58 -12.88
N SER A 3 -50.18 -38.92 -14.04
CA SER A 3 -49.44 -37.75 -14.44
C SER A 3 -49.99 -36.49 -13.77
N LEU A 4 -49.19 -35.79 -13.01
CA LEU A 4 -49.54 -34.43 -12.55
C LEU A 4 -48.74 -33.41 -13.36
N SER A 5 -49.47 -32.74 -14.22
CA SER A 5 -48.99 -31.59 -15.01
C SER A 5 -49.24 -30.31 -14.19
N ILE A 6 -48.18 -29.58 -13.81
CA ILE A 6 -48.32 -28.28 -13.17
C ILE A 6 -47.89 -27.24 -14.21
N ALA A 7 -48.88 -26.51 -14.67
CA ALA A 7 -48.73 -25.31 -15.53
C ALA A 7 -48.36 -24.10 -14.67
N THR A 8 -47.28 -23.42 -15.04
CA THR A 8 -46.92 -22.11 -14.47
C THR A 8 -47.45 -20.99 -15.36
N PRO A 9 -48.19 -19.99 -14.82
CA PRO A 9 -48.61 -18.84 -15.58
C PRO A 9 -47.48 -17.82 -15.70
N GLY A 10 -47.14 -17.45 -16.92
CA GLY A 10 -46.23 -16.38 -17.21
C GLY A 10 -46.83 -15.02 -16.88
N THR A 11 -46.13 -14.28 -16.01
CA THR A 11 -46.48 -12.87 -15.75
C THR A 11 -45.52 -11.98 -16.53
N ALA A 12 -46.04 -11.44 -17.63
CA ALA A 12 -45.34 -10.39 -18.40
C ALA A 12 -45.43 -9.06 -17.63
N ALA A 13 -44.30 -8.65 -17.03
CA ALA A 13 -44.19 -7.34 -16.45
C ALA A 13 -43.88 -6.31 -17.54
N ILE A 14 -44.87 -5.50 -17.90
CA ILE A 14 -44.72 -4.35 -18.76
C ILE A 14 -43.96 -3.27 -18.00
N PHE A 15 -42.73 -2.99 -18.38
CA PHE A 15 -41.91 -1.93 -17.80
C PHE A 15 -42.38 -0.58 -18.36
N ARG A 16 -43.29 0.08 -17.63
CA ARG A 16 -43.69 1.46 -17.92
C ARG A 16 -42.57 2.40 -17.52
N ARG A 17 -41.96 3.03 -18.53
CA ARG A 17 -40.98 4.10 -18.41
C ARG A 17 -41.68 5.32 -17.79
N GLY A 18 -41.58 5.47 -16.49
CA GLY A 18 -42.04 6.65 -15.78
C GLY A 18 -41.07 7.80 -15.99
N THR A 19 -41.56 8.88 -16.58
CA THR A 19 -40.89 10.17 -16.62
C THR A 19 -40.82 10.71 -15.19
N ALA A 20 -39.66 10.68 -14.58
CA ALA A 20 -39.46 11.28 -13.27
C ALA A 20 -39.41 12.81 -13.44
N SER A 21 -40.50 13.47 -13.02
CA SER A 21 -40.46 14.90 -12.77
C SER A 21 -39.54 15.17 -11.58
N SER A 22 -38.49 15.96 -11.82
CA SER A 22 -37.57 16.43 -10.80
C SER A 22 -38.30 17.42 -9.87
N THR A 23 -38.80 16.96 -8.75
CA THR A 23 -39.13 17.84 -7.65
C THR A 23 -37.83 18.25 -6.96
N SER A 24 -37.44 19.48 -7.21
CA SER A 24 -36.33 20.12 -6.50
C SER A 24 -36.77 20.35 -5.05
N THR A 25 -36.40 19.48 -4.14
CA THR A 25 -36.45 19.79 -2.72
C THR A 25 -35.38 20.81 -2.42
N SER A 26 -35.80 22.09 -2.31
CA SER A 26 -34.94 23.15 -1.81
C SER A 26 -34.61 22.86 -0.33
N SER A 27 -33.52 22.22 -0.04
CA SER A 27 -32.98 22.21 1.31
C SER A 27 -32.43 23.62 1.58
N SER A 28 -33.11 24.36 2.47
CA SER A 28 -32.66 25.64 2.97
C SER A 28 -31.47 25.42 3.89
N PHE A 29 -30.30 25.19 3.28
CA PHE A 29 -29.04 25.31 3.98
C PHE A 29 -28.69 26.79 4.00
N HIS A 30 -28.82 27.43 5.16
CA HIS A 30 -28.22 28.74 5.41
C HIS A 30 -26.72 28.59 5.48
N GLY A 31 -26.10 28.28 4.34
CA GLY A 31 -24.66 28.27 4.19
C GLY A 31 -24.13 29.68 4.27
N VAL A 32 -23.27 29.95 5.21
CA VAL A 32 -22.45 31.17 5.26
C VAL A 32 -21.77 31.32 3.91
N ARG A 33 -22.18 32.32 3.14
CA ARG A 33 -21.58 32.63 1.84
C ARG A 33 -20.24 33.26 2.11
N ILE A 34 -19.17 32.45 2.03
CA ILE A 34 -17.81 32.95 2.06
C ILE A 34 -17.62 33.78 0.80
N GLN A 35 -17.71 35.08 0.93
CA GLN A 35 -17.29 35.99 -0.14
C GLN A 35 -15.78 35.86 -0.26
N GLN A 36 -15.32 35.23 -1.34
CA GLN A 36 -13.92 35.34 -1.73
C GLN A 36 -13.68 36.82 -2.05
N GLN A 37 -12.94 37.50 -1.18
CA GLN A 37 -12.39 38.79 -1.52
C GLN A 37 -11.45 38.60 -2.71
N VAL A 38 -11.92 39.05 -3.87
CA VAL A 38 -11.07 39.21 -5.05
C VAL A 38 -10.07 40.31 -4.68
N SER A 39 -8.89 39.90 -4.24
CA SER A 39 -7.81 40.86 -3.96
C SER A 39 -7.54 41.67 -5.23
N ALA A 40 -7.73 42.98 -5.12
CA ALA A 40 -7.44 43.91 -6.18
C ALA A 40 -6.03 43.64 -6.72
N ARG A 41 -5.93 43.58 -8.06
CA ARG A 41 -4.66 43.53 -8.78
C ARG A 41 -3.75 44.63 -8.30
N VAL A 42 -2.74 44.27 -7.53
CA VAL A 42 -1.63 45.20 -7.23
C VAL A 42 -0.83 45.34 -8.53
N PRO A 43 -0.52 46.53 -9.00
CA PRO A 43 0.26 46.71 -10.22
C PRO A 43 1.65 46.12 -10.03
N ALA A 44 2.11 45.41 -11.06
CA ALA A 44 3.40 44.74 -11.10
C ALA A 44 4.52 45.80 -11.06
N ALA A 45 5.05 46.03 -9.87
CA ALA A 45 6.32 46.72 -9.68
C ALA A 45 7.20 45.83 -8.81
N ALA A 46 8.35 45.44 -9.36
CA ALA A 46 9.46 44.75 -8.70
C ALA A 46 9.14 43.40 -8.06
N ALA A 47 8.93 42.40 -8.90
CA ALA A 47 9.17 41.01 -8.50
C ALA A 47 10.66 40.82 -8.25
N ALA A 48 11.10 41.05 -7.02
CA ALA A 48 12.35 40.53 -6.53
C ALA A 48 12.27 39.00 -6.71
N VAL A 49 13.14 38.47 -7.55
CA VAL A 49 13.31 37.03 -7.81
C VAL A 49 13.79 36.42 -6.49
N VAL A 50 12.83 36.05 -5.64
CA VAL A 50 13.10 35.08 -4.59
C VAL A 50 13.19 33.73 -5.30
N SER A 51 14.39 33.36 -5.69
CA SER A 51 14.72 32.04 -6.15
C SER A 51 14.49 31.07 -4.97
N SER A 52 13.24 30.69 -4.72
CA SER A 52 12.95 29.59 -3.82
C SER A 52 13.59 28.35 -4.43
N SER A 53 14.66 27.89 -3.82
CA SER A 53 15.39 26.69 -4.18
C SER A 53 14.48 25.45 -4.10
N ARG A 54 13.70 25.20 -5.14
CA ARG A 54 12.89 23.99 -5.30
C ARG A 54 13.78 22.79 -5.69
N LYS A 55 14.82 22.51 -4.90
CA LYS A 55 15.73 21.39 -5.16
C LYS A 55 15.33 20.01 -4.56
N PRO A 56 14.33 19.84 -3.69
CA PRO A 56 14.10 18.51 -3.12
C PRO A 56 13.40 17.50 -4.06
N ALA A 57 12.61 17.98 -5.03
CA ALA A 57 11.81 17.08 -5.87
C ALA A 57 12.66 16.26 -6.84
N VAL A 58 13.67 16.85 -7.48
CA VAL A 58 14.55 16.17 -8.44
C VAL A 58 15.42 15.12 -7.75
N VAL A 59 15.97 15.44 -6.58
CA VAL A 59 16.80 14.50 -5.80
C VAL A 59 15.99 13.30 -5.31
N MET A 60 14.71 13.51 -4.96
CA MET A 60 13.84 12.41 -4.56
C MET A 60 13.44 11.50 -5.72
N MET A 61 13.33 12.03 -6.93
CA MET A 61 13.04 11.23 -8.13
C MET A 61 14.24 10.33 -8.48
N SER A 62 15.45 10.86 -8.47
CA SER A 62 16.66 10.08 -8.77
C SER A 62 16.88 8.93 -7.79
N LYS A 63 16.64 9.14 -6.50
CA LYS A 63 16.72 8.07 -5.48
C LYS A 63 15.69 6.96 -5.73
N ARG A 64 14.47 7.30 -6.13
CA ARG A 64 13.46 6.29 -6.47
C ARG A 64 13.83 5.47 -7.69
N GLU A 65 14.42 6.12 -8.70
CA GLU A 65 14.87 5.43 -9.91
C GLU A 65 16.06 4.51 -9.62
N ALA A 66 17.00 4.92 -8.77
CA ALA A 66 18.08 4.09 -8.31
C ALA A 66 17.57 2.85 -7.56
N GLU A 67 16.70 3.04 -6.57
CA GLU A 67 16.07 1.93 -5.85
C GLU A 67 15.30 0.97 -6.79
N LEU A 68 14.60 1.48 -7.80
CA LEU A 68 13.92 0.64 -8.79
C LEU A 68 14.89 -0.13 -9.68
N LYS A 69 16.03 0.46 -10.04
CA LYS A 69 17.09 -0.23 -10.78
C LYS A 69 17.68 -1.38 -9.97
N GLU A 70 17.97 -1.14 -8.69
CA GLU A 70 18.45 -2.18 -7.75
C GLU A 70 17.43 -3.32 -7.60
N ILE A 71 16.15 -3.00 -7.43
CA ILE A 71 15.09 -4.00 -7.34
C ILE A 71 14.98 -4.82 -8.63
N ARG A 72 15.15 -4.17 -9.79
CA ARG A 72 15.09 -4.85 -11.08
C ARG A 72 16.30 -5.76 -11.36
N SER A 73 17.43 -5.56 -10.70
CA SER A 73 18.60 -6.44 -10.83
C SER A 73 18.47 -7.76 -10.06
N LYS A 74 17.60 -7.80 -9.03
CA LYS A 74 17.38 -8.97 -8.18
C LYS A 74 16.50 -10.03 -8.88
N THR A 75 16.68 -11.30 -8.52
CA THR A 75 15.83 -12.40 -9.01
C THR A 75 14.42 -12.35 -8.40
N THR A 76 13.47 -13.08 -8.97
CA THR A 76 12.07 -13.10 -8.48
C THR A 76 11.98 -13.75 -7.11
N GLU A 77 12.81 -14.77 -6.86
CA GLU A 77 12.88 -15.50 -5.59
C GLU A 77 13.43 -14.60 -4.48
N GLN A 78 14.55 -13.91 -4.75
CA GLN A 78 15.12 -12.93 -3.82
C GLN A 78 14.12 -11.82 -3.47
N LEU A 79 13.36 -11.31 -4.46
CA LEU A 79 12.32 -10.32 -4.19
C LEU A 79 11.20 -10.86 -3.29
N GLN A 80 10.85 -12.14 -3.44
CA GLN A 80 9.83 -12.77 -2.60
C GLN A 80 10.32 -12.94 -1.16
N GLU A 81 11.57 -13.34 -0.96
CA GLU A 81 12.20 -13.47 0.36
C GLU A 81 12.30 -12.12 1.07
N GLU A 82 12.84 -11.10 0.38
CA GLU A 82 12.91 -9.75 0.94
C GLU A 82 11.53 -9.18 1.30
N VAL A 83 10.50 -9.48 0.52
CA VAL A 83 9.13 -9.06 0.84
C VAL A 83 8.63 -9.74 2.12
N VAL A 84 8.99 -11.00 2.37
CA VAL A 84 8.63 -11.70 3.61
C VAL A 84 9.34 -11.06 4.80
N ASP A 85 10.65 -10.80 4.69
CA ASP A 85 11.45 -10.19 5.75
C ASP A 85 10.95 -8.78 6.10
N LEU A 86 10.74 -7.93 5.10
CA LEU A 86 10.20 -6.58 5.31
C LEU A 86 8.79 -6.59 5.91
N LYS A 87 7.97 -7.59 5.60
CA LYS A 87 6.66 -7.75 6.25
C LYS A 87 6.78 -8.18 7.69
N GLY A 88 7.76 -9.01 8.03
CA GLY A 88 8.10 -9.36 9.39
C GLY A 88 8.53 -8.14 10.21
N GLU A 89 9.42 -7.32 9.67
CA GLU A 89 9.84 -6.06 10.30
C GLU A 89 8.67 -5.08 10.48
N LEU A 90 7.82 -4.94 9.46
CA LEU A 90 6.60 -4.13 9.58
C LEU A 90 5.66 -4.65 10.68
N PHE A 91 5.63 -5.94 10.91
CA PHE A 91 4.87 -6.52 12.00
C PHE A 91 5.48 -6.17 13.36
N MET A 92 6.80 -6.26 13.52
CA MET A 92 7.51 -5.84 14.73
C MET A 92 7.28 -4.35 15.04
N LEU A 93 7.37 -3.48 14.04
CA LEU A 93 7.07 -2.05 14.21
C LEU A 93 5.61 -1.79 14.65
N ARG A 94 4.67 -2.63 14.21
CA ARG A 94 3.27 -2.55 14.69
C ARG A 94 3.13 -2.98 16.14
N LEU A 95 3.87 -4.01 16.55
CA LEU A 95 3.91 -4.44 17.95
C LEU A 95 4.51 -3.35 18.84
N GLN A 96 5.65 -2.77 18.44
CA GLN A 96 6.26 -1.64 19.16
C GLN A 96 5.29 -0.47 19.28
N LYS A 97 4.60 -0.13 18.19
CA LYS A 97 3.57 0.91 18.21
C LYS A 97 2.42 0.57 19.17
N SER A 98 1.95 -0.67 19.21
CA SER A 98 0.86 -1.10 20.11
C SER A 98 1.28 -1.11 21.57
N ALA A 99 2.52 -1.47 21.84
CA ALA A 99 3.13 -1.43 23.17
C ALA A 99 3.51 -0.01 23.64
N ARG A 100 3.27 1.02 22.79
CA ARG A 100 3.66 2.41 23.02
C ARG A 100 5.16 2.62 23.19
N ASN A 101 5.96 1.71 22.66
CA ASN A 101 7.42 1.86 22.62
C ASN A 101 7.80 2.87 21.52
N GLU A 102 8.99 3.42 21.64
CA GLU A 102 9.53 4.33 20.63
C GLU A 102 9.75 3.59 19.29
N PHE A 103 9.21 4.12 18.24
CA PHE A 103 9.42 3.61 16.88
C PHE A 103 9.53 4.75 15.86
N LYS A 104 10.30 4.54 14.82
CA LYS A 104 10.48 5.52 13.74
C LYS A 104 9.37 5.36 12.69
N SER A 105 8.43 6.30 12.67
CA SER A 105 7.33 6.29 11.70
C SER A 105 7.80 6.45 10.24
N SER A 106 9.00 7.02 10.02
CA SER A 106 9.64 7.13 8.71
C SER A 106 9.99 5.75 8.12
N ASP A 107 10.54 4.85 8.97
CA ASP A 107 10.94 3.51 8.54
C ASP A 107 9.72 2.67 8.17
N PHE A 108 8.64 2.78 8.94
CA PHE A 108 7.37 2.14 8.60
C PHE A 108 6.86 2.55 7.21
N ARG A 109 6.93 3.84 6.88
CA ARG A 109 6.53 4.35 5.55
C ARG A 109 7.49 3.90 4.45
N ARG A 110 8.79 3.87 4.74
CA ARG A 110 9.84 3.45 3.81
C ARG A 110 9.68 1.99 3.44
N MET A 111 9.61 1.08 4.41
CA MET A 111 9.45 -0.37 4.19
C MET A 111 8.17 -0.69 3.43
N LYS A 112 7.04 -0.04 3.79
CA LYS A 112 5.78 -0.21 3.07
C LYS A 112 5.90 0.16 1.58
N LYS A 113 6.60 1.26 1.26
CA LYS A 113 6.84 1.67 -0.13
C LYS A 113 7.79 0.71 -0.85
N GLN A 114 8.80 0.20 -0.17
CA GLN A 114 9.76 -0.76 -0.71
C GLN A 114 9.04 -2.06 -1.10
N VAL A 115 8.23 -2.63 -0.22
CA VAL A 115 7.40 -3.80 -0.52
C VAL A 115 6.50 -3.55 -1.73
N ALA A 116 5.87 -2.38 -1.82
CA ALA A 116 5.02 -2.05 -2.96
C ALA A 116 5.80 -2.01 -4.28
N ARG A 117 7.02 -1.46 -4.29
CA ARG A 117 7.88 -1.43 -5.48
C ARG A 117 8.33 -2.83 -5.91
N MET A 118 8.72 -3.68 -4.97
CA MET A 118 9.10 -5.07 -5.25
C MET A 118 7.95 -5.85 -5.88
N LEU A 119 6.75 -5.75 -5.33
CA LEU A 119 5.56 -6.38 -5.89
C LEU A 119 5.18 -5.82 -7.27
N THR A 120 5.45 -4.53 -7.52
CA THR A 120 5.25 -3.91 -8.84
C THR A 120 6.21 -4.51 -9.86
N VAL A 121 7.51 -4.62 -9.54
CA VAL A 121 8.52 -5.21 -10.43
C VAL A 121 8.21 -6.69 -10.71
N LYS A 122 7.78 -7.45 -9.68
CA LYS A 122 7.29 -8.83 -9.87
C LYS A 122 6.15 -8.86 -10.89
N ARG A 123 5.17 -7.97 -10.77
CA ARG A 123 4.04 -7.91 -11.69
C ARG A 123 4.45 -7.47 -13.10
N GLU A 124 5.41 -6.54 -13.24
CA GLU A 124 5.98 -6.16 -14.54
C GLU A 124 6.59 -7.37 -15.27
N ARG A 125 7.28 -8.26 -14.54
CA ARG A 125 7.87 -9.49 -15.10
C ARG A 125 6.78 -10.46 -15.56
N GLU A 126 5.80 -10.71 -14.72
CA GLU A 126 4.65 -11.57 -15.07
C GLU A 126 3.89 -11.07 -16.32
N ILE A 127 3.78 -9.75 -16.50
CA ILE A 127 3.16 -9.17 -17.70
C ILE A 127 4.03 -9.41 -18.93
N LYS A 128 5.36 -9.29 -18.81
CA LYS A 128 6.30 -9.61 -19.89
C LYS A 128 6.26 -11.07 -20.33
N GLU A 129 6.05 -11.97 -19.35
CA GLU A 129 5.85 -13.41 -19.56
C GLU A 129 4.44 -13.76 -20.11
N GLY A 130 3.57 -12.77 -20.26
CA GLY A 130 2.20 -12.96 -20.78
C GLY A 130 1.22 -13.54 -19.75
N ILE A 131 1.57 -13.57 -18.47
CA ILE A 131 0.73 -14.11 -17.41
C ILE A 131 -0.47 -13.18 -17.16
N LYS A 132 -1.68 -13.71 -17.41
CA LYS A 132 -2.93 -12.97 -17.17
C LYS A 132 -3.19 -12.75 -15.70
N LYS A 133 -3.92 -11.67 -15.36
CA LYS A 133 -4.23 -11.25 -13.98
C LYS A 133 -4.85 -12.37 -13.11
N ARG A 134 -5.69 -13.24 -13.70
CA ARG A 134 -6.33 -14.35 -12.96
C ARG A 134 -5.30 -15.40 -12.53
N LEU A 135 -4.36 -15.73 -13.41
CA LEU A 135 -3.29 -16.67 -13.12
C LEU A 135 -2.29 -16.10 -12.11
N SER A 136 -1.89 -14.83 -12.28
CA SER A 136 -1.04 -14.11 -11.31
C SER A 136 -1.59 -14.17 -9.89
N ARG A 137 -2.90 -13.92 -9.72
CA ARG A 137 -3.55 -14.05 -8.40
C ARG A 137 -3.54 -15.47 -7.83
N LYS A 138 -3.60 -16.49 -8.70
CA LYS A 138 -3.49 -17.89 -8.29
C LYS A 138 -2.07 -18.19 -7.80
N LEU A 139 -1.06 -17.75 -8.54
CA LEU A 139 0.36 -17.90 -8.15
C LEU A 139 0.67 -17.15 -6.85
N ASP A 140 0.18 -15.94 -6.67
CA ASP A 140 0.34 -15.19 -5.42
C ASP A 140 -0.30 -15.90 -4.23
N ARG A 141 -1.44 -16.54 -4.44
CA ARG A 141 -2.11 -17.31 -3.38
C ARG A 141 -1.33 -18.59 -3.02
N GLN A 142 -0.75 -19.26 -4.01
CA GLN A 142 0.13 -20.41 -3.80
C GLN A 142 1.39 -19.99 -3.05
N TRP A 143 2.05 -18.93 -3.49
CA TRP A 143 3.23 -18.38 -2.81
C TRP A 143 2.93 -18.02 -1.35
N LYS A 144 1.80 -17.33 -1.08
CA LYS A 144 1.41 -17.00 0.31
C LYS A 144 1.20 -18.23 1.19
N LYS A 145 0.77 -19.36 0.61
CA LYS A 145 0.61 -20.62 1.34
C LYS A 145 1.95 -21.33 1.58
N SER A 146 2.93 -21.15 0.71
CA SER A 146 4.26 -21.75 0.83
C SER A 146 5.20 -21.01 1.77
N ILE A 147 4.84 -19.80 2.23
CA ILE A 147 5.67 -19.01 3.14
C ILE A 147 5.78 -19.73 4.48
N VAL A 148 7.03 -20.08 4.86
CA VAL A 148 7.34 -20.60 6.20
C VAL A 148 7.55 -19.39 7.12
N PRO A 149 6.83 -19.31 8.26
CA PRO A 149 7.04 -18.26 9.24
C PRO A 149 8.46 -18.33 9.79
N ARG A 150 9.17 -17.21 9.73
CA ARG A 150 10.51 -17.07 10.31
C ARG A 150 10.59 -15.75 11.08
N PRO A 151 11.40 -15.67 12.13
CA PRO A 151 11.57 -14.41 12.84
C PRO A 151 12.18 -13.36 11.90
N PRO A 152 11.74 -12.11 11.97
CA PRO A 152 12.31 -11.03 11.16
C PRO A 152 13.78 -10.80 11.52
N PRO A 153 14.58 -10.24 10.60
CA PRO A 153 16.04 -10.06 10.79
C PRO A 153 16.39 -9.25 12.05
N SER A 154 15.57 -8.27 12.41
CA SER A 154 15.76 -7.48 13.62
C SER A 154 15.58 -8.30 14.91
N LEU A 155 14.57 -9.16 14.96
CA LEU A 155 14.34 -10.04 16.11
C LEU A 155 15.43 -11.11 16.23
N LYS A 156 15.86 -11.64 15.07
CA LYS A 156 16.94 -12.63 15.03
C LYS A 156 18.25 -12.08 15.59
N LYS A 157 18.60 -10.84 15.26
CA LYS A 157 19.76 -10.16 15.81
C LYS A 157 19.66 -9.98 17.33
N LEU A 158 18.52 -9.56 17.84
CA LEU A 158 18.32 -9.44 19.29
C LEU A 158 18.47 -10.78 20.00
N GLN A 159 17.91 -11.85 19.44
CA GLN A 159 18.08 -13.19 20.00
C GLN A 159 19.54 -13.68 19.95
N GLU A 160 20.29 -13.35 18.90
CA GLU A 160 21.69 -13.66 18.79
C GLU A 160 22.52 -12.84 19.80
N GLU A 161 22.18 -11.57 20.02
CA GLU A 161 22.81 -10.70 21.03
C GLU A 161 22.52 -11.21 22.45
N GLU A 162 21.26 -11.53 22.78
CA GLU A 162 20.87 -12.11 24.06
C GLU A 162 21.59 -13.44 24.34
N ALA A 163 21.63 -14.33 23.34
CA ALA A 163 22.33 -15.60 23.48
C ALA A 163 23.83 -15.43 23.64
N ALA A 164 24.44 -14.42 23.03
CA ALA A 164 25.85 -14.10 23.19
C ALA A 164 26.15 -13.52 24.58
N GLU A 165 25.26 -12.70 25.12
CA GLU A 165 25.37 -12.16 26.49
C GLU A 165 25.23 -13.27 27.53
N GLU A 166 24.25 -14.15 27.40
CA GLU A 166 24.06 -15.30 28.29
C GLU A 166 25.29 -16.24 28.28
N ALA A 167 25.85 -16.49 27.09
CA ALA A 167 27.08 -17.29 26.97
C ALA A 167 28.28 -16.61 27.62
N ALA A 168 28.40 -15.28 27.52
CA ALA A 168 29.44 -14.51 28.16
C ALA A 168 29.32 -14.47 29.68
N GLU A 169 28.11 -14.41 30.22
CA GLU A 169 27.85 -14.49 31.66
C GLU A 169 28.12 -15.89 32.19
N ALA A 170 27.72 -16.93 31.49
CA ALA A 170 28.03 -18.31 31.85
C ALA A 170 29.54 -18.56 31.90
N ALA A 171 30.31 -18.00 30.95
CA ALA A 171 31.77 -18.11 30.95
C ALA A 171 32.47 -17.33 32.06
N LYS A 172 31.82 -16.30 32.63
CA LYS A 172 32.35 -15.55 33.80
C LYS A 172 32.03 -16.20 35.14
N SER A 173 30.97 -17.03 35.16
CA SER A 173 30.51 -17.72 36.36
C SER A 173 31.16 -19.10 36.54
N ALA A 174 31.86 -19.60 35.54
CA ALA A 174 32.64 -20.85 35.58
C ALA A 174 34.11 -20.57 35.87
#